data_a3f5f9639ff8f31643413bebc5b6fffa
#
_entry.id   a3f5f9639ff8f31643413bebc5b6fffa
#
_cell.length_a   1.000
_cell.length_b   1.000
_cell.length_c   1.000
_cell.angle_alpha   90.00
_cell.angle_beta   90.00
_cell.angle_gamma   90.00
#
_symmetry.space_group_name_H-M   'P 1'
#
loop_
_entity.id
_entity.type
_entity.pdbx_description
1 polymer ?
#
loop_
_entity_poly.entity_id
_entity_poly.type
_entity_poly.pdbx_seq_one_letter_code
_entity_poly.pdbx_strand_id
1 'polypeptide(L)'
;LCLLPLLTLSPMAAAQETVESYLREFPNQEQVKMMNTWLEKNEKGSFQFTGLVDPSDTTVVTPQATVDYGYNWFSISDGPAILTTPTYDKFLSVSVFDMKHNVPAVITNPTKPILLKRPSQAMPEGDFEVVELETDQGLVLTRMVVVENLDAVVASRSQFQMQGGKGDMQREVKQFSPETEKNAQAVIDTVITYVNPDDAFGRVSGDVSFLDLAAGVKLGQLGTPSDTVRYGTIMVDNTGAPLRGDATYVVTVPAGLYNPGGYFSVTLYGSDNKLLIPNDLKIYDRTTFSSEPNQDGTTTITLSPNGSGKNGI
;
A
#
# COMPACT_ATOMS: atom_id res chain seq x y z
N LEU A 1 23.72 -15.82 -62.91
CA LEU A 1 22.57 -15.27 -62.16
C LEU A 1 22.28 -16.16 -60.95
N CYS A 2 22.71 -15.73 -59.76
CA CYS A 2 22.37 -16.36 -58.49
C CYS A 2 21.12 -15.67 -57.94
N LEU A 3 20.00 -16.36 -57.88
CA LEU A 3 18.83 -15.95 -57.13
C LEU A 3 19.07 -16.21 -55.62
N LEU A 4 19.16 -15.15 -54.84
CA LEU A 4 19.04 -15.26 -53.37
C LEU A 4 17.57 -15.45 -53.03
N PRO A 5 17.20 -16.40 -52.12
CA PRO A 5 15.86 -16.48 -51.62
C PRO A 5 15.58 -15.31 -50.68
N LEU A 6 14.51 -14.54 -50.95
CA LEU A 6 13.93 -13.60 -49.97
C LEU A 6 13.41 -14.39 -48.80
N LEU A 7 14.08 -14.25 -47.65
CA LEU A 7 13.52 -14.63 -46.36
C LEU A 7 12.39 -13.68 -46.01
N THR A 8 11.17 -14.11 -46.19
CA THR A 8 10.00 -13.44 -45.63
C THR A 8 10.03 -13.62 -44.13
N LEU A 9 10.37 -12.56 -43.40
CA LEU A 9 10.12 -12.48 -41.97
C LEU A 9 8.60 -12.61 -41.77
N SER A 10 8.18 -13.75 -41.23
CA SER A 10 6.82 -13.90 -40.73
C SER A 10 6.57 -12.84 -39.66
N PRO A 11 5.48 -12.08 -39.70
CA PRO A 11 5.13 -11.19 -38.61
C PRO A 11 5.01 -12.02 -37.35
N MET A 12 5.72 -11.64 -36.28
CA MET A 12 5.48 -12.21 -34.95
C MET A 12 3.97 -12.12 -34.70
N ALA A 13 3.31 -13.26 -34.53
CA ALA A 13 1.91 -13.31 -34.21
C ALA A 13 1.72 -12.46 -32.95
N ALA A 14 0.99 -11.37 -33.06
CA ALA A 14 0.58 -10.59 -31.89
C ALA A 14 -0.12 -11.57 -30.92
N ALA A 15 0.34 -11.61 -29.67
CA ALA A 15 -0.27 -12.49 -28.67
C ALA A 15 -1.79 -12.23 -28.67
N GLN A 16 -2.58 -13.27 -28.84
CA GLN A 16 -4.03 -13.17 -28.95
C GLN A 16 -4.57 -12.53 -27.68
N GLU A 17 -5.31 -11.44 -27.85
CA GLU A 17 -6.00 -10.75 -26.76
C GLU A 17 -7.05 -11.67 -26.14
N THR A 18 -7.02 -11.87 -24.83
CA THR A 18 -7.97 -12.68 -24.07
C THR A 18 -8.36 -12.01 -22.78
N VAL A 19 -9.48 -12.40 -22.19
CA VAL A 19 -9.89 -12.00 -20.84
C VAL A 19 -8.79 -12.32 -19.81
N GLU A 20 -8.18 -13.50 -19.89
CA GLU A 20 -7.07 -13.88 -19.01
C GLU A 20 -5.87 -12.94 -19.18
N SER A 21 -5.51 -12.57 -20.40
CA SER A 21 -4.38 -11.64 -20.63
C SER A 21 -4.64 -10.24 -20.05
N TYR A 22 -5.90 -9.77 -20.06
CA TYR A 22 -6.29 -8.55 -19.38
C TYR A 22 -6.17 -8.68 -17.86
N LEU A 23 -6.72 -9.77 -17.29
CA LEU A 23 -6.71 -9.99 -15.84
C LEU A 23 -5.28 -10.05 -15.27
N ARG A 24 -4.35 -10.65 -16.00
CA ARG A 24 -2.92 -10.70 -15.63
C ARG A 24 -2.23 -9.34 -15.75
N GLU A 25 -2.68 -8.49 -16.68
CA GLU A 25 -2.12 -7.15 -16.91
C GLU A 25 -2.78 -6.09 -16.01
N PHE A 26 -3.97 -6.34 -15.49
CA PHE A 26 -4.77 -5.37 -14.74
C PHE A 26 -4.00 -4.74 -13.55
N PRO A 27 -3.27 -5.50 -12.70
CA PRO A 27 -2.48 -4.91 -11.63
C PRO A 27 -1.42 -3.93 -12.12
N ASN A 28 -0.73 -4.26 -13.22
CA ASN A 28 0.25 -3.36 -13.85
C ASN A 28 -0.41 -2.10 -14.41
N GLN A 29 -1.54 -2.23 -15.10
CA GLN A 29 -2.28 -1.08 -15.63
C GLN A 29 -2.69 -0.10 -14.55
N GLU A 30 -3.18 -0.59 -13.42
CA GLU A 30 -3.58 0.26 -12.29
C GLU A 30 -2.37 0.94 -11.63
N GLN A 31 -1.24 0.23 -11.51
CA GLN A 31 0.03 0.81 -11.05
C GLN A 31 0.51 1.93 -11.99
N VAL A 32 0.50 1.70 -13.31
CA VAL A 32 0.91 2.72 -14.30
C VAL A 32 -0.01 3.94 -14.27
N LYS A 33 -1.33 3.75 -14.13
CA LYS A 33 -2.28 4.86 -14.00
C LYS A 33 -1.97 5.70 -12.75
N MET A 34 -1.77 5.05 -11.60
CA MET A 34 -1.41 5.72 -10.35
C MET A 34 -0.09 6.47 -10.50
N MET A 35 0.96 5.80 -11.00
CA MET A 35 2.27 6.39 -11.26
C MET A 35 2.16 7.63 -12.15
N ASN A 36 1.40 7.56 -13.25
CA ASN A 36 1.23 8.67 -14.18
C ASN A 36 0.58 9.87 -13.50
N THR A 37 -0.48 9.67 -12.71
CA THR A 37 -1.16 10.72 -11.94
C THR A 37 -0.20 11.42 -10.98
N TRP A 38 0.66 10.65 -10.29
CA TRP A 38 1.66 11.21 -9.38
C TRP A 38 2.75 11.99 -10.12
N LEU A 39 3.26 11.45 -11.23
CA LEU A 39 4.35 12.06 -12.00
C LEU A 39 3.93 13.27 -12.83
N GLU A 40 2.64 13.62 -12.87
CA GLU A 40 2.19 14.92 -13.37
C GLU A 40 2.67 16.09 -12.51
N LYS A 41 2.83 15.87 -11.22
CA LYS A 41 3.14 16.90 -10.23
C LYS A 41 4.45 16.68 -9.47
N ASN A 42 5.04 15.49 -9.59
CA ASN A 42 6.17 15.05 -8.79
C ASN A 42 7.27 14.46 -9.69
N GLU A 43 8.52 14.55 -9.25
CA GLU A 43 9.64 13.94 -9.95
C GLU A 43 9.85 12.49 -9.52
N LYS A 44 10.19 11.61 -10.49
CA LYS A 44 10.64 10.24 -10.21
C LYS A 44 11.91 10.26 -9.33
N GLY A 45 12.04 9.27 -8.44
CA GLY A 45 13.17 9.17 -7.53
C GLY A 45 13.17 10.22 -6.41
N SER A 46 12.06 10.96 -6.22
CA SER A 46 11.89 11.97 -5.18
C SER A 46 10.71 11.64 -4.27
N PHE A 47 10.88 11.84 -2.96
CA PHE A 47 9.81 11.64 -1.99
C PHE A 47 8.82 12.81 -1.98
N GLN A 48 7.53 12.45 -1.90
CA GLN A 48 6.44 13.38 -1.61
C GLN A 48 5.71 12.87 -0.37
N PHE A 49 5.35 13.78 0.54
CA PHE A 49 4.68 13.45 1.79
C PHE A 49 3.32 14.11 1.84
N THR A 50 2.30 13.38 2.30
CA THR A 50 0.92 13.87 2.32
C THR A 50 0.57 14.66 3.58
N GLY A 51 1.29 14.44 4.68
CA GLY A 51 0.84 14.88 6.00
C GLY A 51 -0.27 13.99 6.55
N LEU A 52 -0.89 14.44 7.63
CA LEU A 52 -2.07 13.77 8.17
C LEU A 52 -3.26 14.00 7.23
N VAL A 53 -4.10 12.98 7.13
CA VAL A 53 -5.31 13.05 6.30
C VAL A 53 -6.31 14.02 6.92
N ASP A 54 -6.81 14.95 6.12
CA ASP A 54 -7.95 15.81 6.50
C ASP A 54 -9.24 14.98 6.36
N PRO A 55 -10.15 15.01 7.35
CA PRO A 55 -11.44 14.30 7.27
C PRO A 55 -12.32 14.72 6.09
N SER A 56 -12.11 15.89 5.52
CA SER A 56 -12.79 16.35 4.31
C SER A 56 -12.20 15.83 3.01
N ASP A 57 -11.03 15.19 3.06
CA ASP A 57 -10.39 14.59 1.88
C ASP A 57 -11.13 13.30 1.49
N THR A 58 -11.67 13.30 0.28
CA THR A 58 -12.41 12.17 -0.29
C THR A 58 -11.59 11.35 -1.28
N THR A 59 -10.29 11.63 -1.40
CA THR A 59 -9.40 10.99 -2.38
C THR A 59 -9.17 9.52 -2.07
N VAL A 60 -9.08 9.17 -0.78
CA VAL A 60 -8.84 7.80 -0.31
C VAL A 60 -9.87 7.42 0.73
N VAL A 61 -10.49 6.26 0.60
CA VAL A 61 -11.39 5.70 1.62
C VAL A 61 -10.61 4.94 2.69
N THR A 62 -11.13 4.89 3.90
CA THR A 62 -10.50 4.24 5.08
C THR A 62 -9.04 4.64 5.31
N PRO A 63 -8.69 5.94 5.25
CA PRO A 63 -7.31 6.38 5.44
C PRO A 63 -6.89 6.19 6.91
N GLN A 64 -5.62 5.91 7.15
CA GLN A 64 -5.05 5.90 8.50
C GLN A 64 -4.92 7.35 9.01
N ALA A 65 -5.56 7.68 10.12
CA ALA A 65 -5.67 9.06 10.60
C ALA A 65 -4.37 9.65 11.15
N THR A 66 -3.50 8.80 11.70
CA THR A 66 -2.29 9.22 12.42
C THR A 66 -1.00 8.81 11.72
N VAL A 67 -1.02 8.74 10.39
CA VAL A 67 0.15 8.36 9.59
C VAL A 67 0.50 9.47 8.61
N ASP A 68 1.77 9.85 8.57
CA ASP A 68 2.36 10.61 7.47
C ASP A 68 2.85 9.63 6.40
N TYR A 69 2.26 9.71 5.22
CA TYR A 69 2.62 8.86 4.08
C TYR A 69 3.65 9.55 3.20
N GLY A 70 4.70 8.82 2.83
CA GLY A 70 5.68 9.24 1.84
C GLY A 70 5.66 8.33 0.64
N TYR A 71 5.68 8.90 -0.57
CA TYR A 71 5.63 8.18 -1.84
C TYR A 71 6.85 8.53 -2.68
N ASN A 72 7.46 7.53 -3.30
CA ASN A 72 8.56 7.72 -4.24
C ASN A 72 8.44 6.71 -5.38
N TRP A 73 8.03 7.17 -6.57
CA TRP A 73 8.08 6.39 -7.79
C TRP A 73 9.49 6.40 -8.35
N PHE A 74 10.06 5.24 -8.60
CA PHE A 74 11.44 5.09 -9.02
C PHE A 74 11.60 4.14 -10.22
N SER A 75 12.75 4.24 -10.89
CA SER A 75 13.18 3.26 -11.90
C SER A 75 14.66 2.95 -11.76
N ILE A 76 14.96 1.67 -11.73
CA ILE A 76 16.31 1.09 -11.64
C ILE A 76 16.79 0.54 -12.98
N SER A 77 16.22 1.02 -14.11
CA SER A 77 16.61 0.56 -15.45
C SER A 77 18.06 0.85 -15.80
N ASP A 78 18.65 1.89 -15.22
CA ASP A 78 20.05 2.31 -15.42
C ASP A 78 20.98 1.92 -14.27
N GLY A 79 20.50 1.20 -13.27
CA GLY A 79 21.28 0.68 -12.14
C GLY A 79 20.49 0.60 -10.84
N PRO A 80 21.05 -0.06 -9.81
CA PRO A 80 20.42 -0.13 -8.50
C PRO A 80 20.18 1.23 -7.86
N ALA A 81 19.19 1.31 -6.96
CA ALA A 81 18.93 2.49 -6.15
C ALA A 81 19.13 2.19 -4.66
N ILE A 82 19.64 3.18 -3.92
CA ILE A 82 19.84 3.09 -2.48
C ILE A 82 18.92 4.07 -1.78
N LEU A 83 18.06 3.55 -0.93
CA LEU A 83 17.14 4.32 -0.09
C LEU A 83 17.71 4.44 1.32
N THR A 84 17.87 5.67 1.80
CA THR A 84 18.16 5.98 3.19
C THR A 84 16.91 6.51 3.87
N THR A 85 16.68 6.10 5.12
CA THR A 85 15.53 6.50 5.92
C THR A 85 16.00 7.15 7.23
N PRO A 86 15.17 7.99 7.89
CA PRO A 86 15.47 8.44 9.24
C PRO A 86 15.46 7.27 10.24
N THR A 87 16.20 7.42 11.33
CA THR A 87 15.94 6.65 12.53
C THR A 87 14.67 7.19 13.20
N TYR A 88 13.73 6.32 13.51
CA TYR A 88 12.46 6.71 14.13
C TYR A 88 12.16 5.82 15.34
N ASP A 89 11.81 6.42 16.47
CA ASP A 89 11.62 5.71 17.75
C ASP A 89 10.21 5.14 17.95
N LYS A 90 9.29 5.42 17.00
CA LYS A 90 7.92 4.90 17.00
C LYS A 90 7.80 3.85 15.88
N PHE A 91 6.86 4.02 14.99
CA PHE A 91 6.66 3.12 13.86
C PHE A 91 6.96 3.85 12.55
N LEU A 92 7.95 3.34 11.83
CA LEU A 92 8.23 3.64 10.43
C LEU A 92 8.19 2.34 9.64
N SER A 93 7.41 2.27 8.58
CA SER A 93 7.51 1.18 7.62
C SER A 93 7.87 1.69 6.24
N VAL A 94 8.61 0.86 5.51
CA VAL A 94 8.97 1.04 4.11
C VAL A 94 8.42 -0.15 3.35
N SER A 95 7.37 0.06 2.57
CA SER A 95 6.81 -0.93 1.67
C SER A 95 7.33 -0.68 0.26
N VAL A 96 7.85 -1.72 -0.39
CA VAL A 96 8.32 -1.65 -1.76
C VAL A 96 7.36 -2.42 -2.64
N PHE A 97 6.87 -1.78 -3.69
CA PHE A 97 5.96 -2.37 -4.69
C PHE A 97 6.64 -2.38 -6.04
N ASP A 98 6.53 -3.47 -6.76
CA ASP A 98 6.91 -3.51 -8.17
C ASP A 98 5.69 -3.21 -9.08
N MET A 99 5.90 -3.11 -10.39
CA MET A 99 4.81 -2.77 -11.33
C MET A 99 3.84 -3.91 -11.60
N LYS A 100 4.10 -5.12 -11.11
CA LYS A 100 3.13 -6.23 -11.12
C LYS A 100 2.27 -6.26 -9.85
N HIS A 101 2.39 -5.25 -8.98
CA HIS A 101 1.76 -5.16 -7.68
C HIS A 101 2.24 -6.20 -6.66
N ASN A 102 3.41 -6.83 -6.90
CA ASN A 102 4.08 -7.58 -5.85
C ASN A 102 4.64 -6.61 -4.79
N VAL A 103 4.76 -7.11 -3.57
CA VAL A 103 5.28 -6.37 -2.41
C VAL A 103 6.51 -7.11 -1.88
N PRO A 104 7.66 -7.07 -2.58
CA PRO A 104 8.84 -7.86 -2.23
C PRO A 104 9.34 -7.59 -0.81
N ALA A 105 9.10 -6.39 -0.27
CA ALA A 105 9.48 -6.07 1.10
C ALA A 105 8.52 -5.11 1.78
N VAL A 106 8.31 -5.35 3.08
CA VAL A 106 7.78 -4.38 4.05
C VAL A 106 8.75 -4.39 5.23
N ILE A 107 9.56 -3.35 5.35
CA ILE A 107 10.63 -3.23 6.34
C ILE A 107 10.18 -2.26 7.43
N THR A 108 10.11 -2.75 8.66
CA THR A 108 9.74 -1.93 9.83
C THR A 108 10.99 -1.40 10.52
N ASN A 109 11.02 -0.10 10.78
CA ASN A 109 12.11 0.61 11.45
C ASN A 109 13.49 0.22 10.89
N PRO A 110 13.76 0.49 9.58
CA PRO A 110 15.02 0.13 8.95
C PRO A 110 16.22 0.68 9.73
N THR A 111 17.23 -0.16 9.95
CA THR A 111 18.45 0.21 10.68
C THR A 111 19.66 0.43 9.77
N LYS A 112 19.51 0.09 8.49
CA LYS A 112 20.53 0.28 7.44
C LYS A 112 19.87 0.70 6.13
N PRO A 113 20.64 1.23 5.17
CA PRO A 113 20.10 1.59 3.86
C PRO A 113 19.48 0.39 3.14
N ILE A 114 18.44 0.63 2.35
CA ILE A 114 17.74 -0.36 1.56
C ILE A 114 18.24 -0.28 0.12
N LEU A 115 18.73 -1.40 -0.41
CA LEU A 115 19.17 -1.52 -1.79
C LEU A 115 18.05 -2.11 -2.65
N LEU A 116 17.58 -1.34 -3.61
CA LEU A 116 16.58 -1.75 -4.60
C LEU A 116 17.31 -2.17 -5.88
N LYS A 117 17.15 -3.41 -6.33
CA LYS A 117 17.84 -3.93 -7.52
C LYS A 117 17.05 -5.02 -8.24
N ARG A 118 17.39 -5.25 -9.51
CA ARG A 118 17.04 -6.49 -10.22
C ARG A 118 18.01 -7.62 -9.82
N PRO A 119 17.57 -8.88 -9.85
CA PRO A 119 18.49 -10.01 -9.63
C PRO A 119 19.75 -9.97 -10.49
N SER A 120 19.66 -9.48 -11.74
CA SER A 120 20.75 -9.41 -12.71
C SER A 120 21.72 -8.24 -12.48
N GLN A 121 21.37 -7.24 -11.68
CA GLN A 121 22.22 -6.07 -11.44
C GLN A 121 23.30 -6.38 -10.39
N ALA A 122 24.48 -5.80 -10.60
CA ALA A 122 25.59 -5.95 -9.65
C ALA A 122 25.23 -5.33 -8.28
N MET A 123 25.75 -5.93 -7.22
CA MET A 123 25.62 -5.41 -5.88
C MET A 123 26.75 -4.40 -5.61
N PRO A 124 26.44 -3.16 -5.23
CA PRO A 124 27.44 -2.19 -4.80
C PRO A 124 28.08 -2.62 -3.47
N GLU A 125 29.24 -2.07 -3.16
CA GLU A 125 29.86 -2.25 -1.84
C GLU A 125 29.03 -1.56 -0.76
N GLY A 126 28.83 -2.23 0.36
CA GLY A 126 28.08 -1.71 1.51
C GLY A 126 27.31 -2.78 2.26
N ASP A 127 26.77 -2.41 3.42
CA ASP A 127 25.84 -3.24 4.20
C ASP A 127 24.42 -2.71 3.99
N PHE A 128 23.60 -3.51 3.31
CA PHE A 128 22.26 -3.11 2.89
C PHE A 128 21.20 -4.13 3.32
N GLU A 129 20.00 -3.67 3.52
CA GLU A 129 18.78 -4.48 3.37
C GLU A 129 18.50 -4.60 1.87
N VAL A 130 18.65 -5.80 1.30
CA VAL A 130 18.52 -5.99 -0.15
C VAL A 130 17.10 -6.36 -0.52
N VAL A 131 16.52 -5.60 -1.45
CA VAL A 131 15.19 -5.86 -2.02
C VAL A 131 15.33 -6.09 -3.51
N GLU A 132 15.04 -7.29 -3.95
CA GLU A 132 15.03 -7.64 -5.37
C GLU A 132 13.63 -7.46 -5.95
N LEU A 133 13.55 -6.78 -7.12
CA LEU A 133 12.30 -6.50 -7.82
C LEU A 133 12.21 -7.31 -9.11
N GLU A 134 10.98 -7.67 -9.48
CA GLU A 134 10.70 -8.32 -10.77
C GLU A 134 10.51 -7.31 -11.92
N THR A 135 10.43 -6.01 -11.63
CA THR A 135 10.33 -4.94 -12.64
C THR A 135 11.38 -3.87 -12.41
N ASP A 136 11.73 -3.11 -13.46
CA ASP A 136 12.73 -2.04 -13.36
C ASP A 136 12.19 -0.81 -12.62
N GLN A 137 10.91 -0.63 -12.58
CA GLN A 137 10.25 0.49 -11.90
C GLN A 137 9.33 -0.01 -10.81
N GLY A 138 9.05 0.87 -9.85
CA GLY A 138 8.22 0.56 -8.71
C GLY A 138 7.89 1.79 -7.86
N LEU A 139 7.28 1.51 -6.73
CA LEU A 139 6.91 2.50 -5.72
C LEU A 139 7.51 2.13 -4.37
N VAL A 140 8.12 3.10 -3.72
CA VAL A 140 8.34 3.05 -2.27
C VAL A 140 7.23 3.84 -1.59
N LEU A 141 6.52 3.16 -0.69
CA LEU A 141 5.53 3.77 0.20
C LEU A 141 6.05 3.72 1.63
N THR A 142 6.22 4.88 2.26
CA THR A 142 6.59 4.97 3.67
C THR A 142 5.40 5.36 4.53
N ARG A 143 5.35 4.85 5.76
CA ARG A 143 4.35 5.20 6.77
C ARG A 143 5.07 5.55 8.07
N MET A 144 4.93 6.79 8.54
CA MET A 144 5.42 7.22 9.84
C MET A 144 4.22 7.52 10.75
N VAL A 145 4.11 6.81 11.88
CA VAL A 145 3.04 7.10 12.84
C VAL A 145 3.33 8.41 13.56
N VAL A 146 2.40 9.33 13.51
CA VAL A 146 2.45 10.62 14.21
C VAL A 146 1.81 10.45 15.59
N VAL A 147 2.58 10.64 16.66
CA VAL A 147 2.11 10.42 18.04
C VAL A 147 1.75 11.73 18.74
N GLU A 148 2.67 12.68 18.77
CA GLU A 148 2.48 13.94 19.51
C GLU A 148 2.06 15.08 18.58
N ASN A 149 2.89 15.35 17.58
CA ASN A 149 2.61 16.35 16.57
C ASN A 149 3.29 16.02 15.23
N LEU A 150 2.77 16.59 14.17
CA LEU A 150 3.28 16.38 12.82
C LEU A 150 4.66 17.02 12.61
N ASP A 151 5.00 18.10 13.31
CA ASP A 151 6.23 18.86 13.07
C ASP A 151 7.49 18.02 13.30
N ALA A 152 7.49 17.15 14.32
CA ALA A 152 8.58 16.22 14.58
C ALA A 152 8.81 15.24 13.42
N VAL A 153 7.72 14.77 12.79
CA VAL A 153 7.77 13.89 11.62
C VAL A 153 8.21 14.67 10.39
N VAL A 154 7.67 15.87 10.18
CA VAL A 154 8.06 16.76 9.07
C VAL A 154 9.56 17.07 9.09
N ALA A 155 10.15 17.29 10.25
CA ALA A 155 11.59 17.50 10.38
C ALA A 155 12.43 16.31 9.89
N SER A 156 11.89 15.08 9.99
CA SER A 156 12.57 13.87 9.54
C SER A 156 12.49 13.63 8.04
N ARG A 157 11.57 14.27 7.33
CA ARG A 157 11.29 13.99 5.90
C ARG A 157 12.52 14.19 5.01
N SER A 158 13.38 15.17 5.32
CA SER A 158 14.61 15.43 4.56
C SER A 158 15.65 14.30 4.65
N GLN A 159 15.51 13.40 5.61
CA GLN A 159 16.39 12.24 5.78
C GLN A 159 15.99 11.06 4.88
N PHE A 160 14.79 11.08 4.28
CA PHE A 160 14.45 10.13 3.24
C PHE A 160 15.13 10.54 1.94
N GLN A 161 16.10 9.78 1.53
CA GLN A 161 16.88 10.05 0.33
C GLN A 161 16.97 8.81 -0.55
N MET A 162 16.86 9.01 -1.86
CA MET A 162 17.10 7.95 -2.84
C MET A 162 18.25 8.35 -3.74
N GLN A 163 19.35 7.60 -3.67
CA GLN A 163 20.44 7.67 -4.60
C GLN A 163 20.17 6.71 -5.77
N GLY A 164 20.17 7.20 -6.99
CA GLY A 164 19.69 6.45 -8.17
C GLY A 164 18.17 6.52 -8.30
N GLY A 165 17.57 5.51 -8.93
CA GLY A 165 16.10 5.41 -9.06
C GLY A 165 15.48 6.39 -10.07
N LYS A 166 16.29 7.01 -10.94
CA LYS A 166 15.85 7.98 -11.95
C LYS A 166 15.93 7.49 -13.40
N GLY A 167 16.05 6.17 -13.58
CA GLY A 167 16.03 5.52 -14.88
C GLY A 167 14.74 5.75 -15.67
N ASP A 168 14.68 5.21 -16.88
CA ASP A 168 13.51 5.36 -17.73
C ASP A 168 12.28 4.66 -17.17
N MET A 169 11.11 5.26 -17.37
CA MET A 169 9.84 4.74 -16.93
C MET A 169 8.91 4.45 -18.07
N GLN A 170 8.39 3.22 -18.13
CA GLN A 170 7.30 2.86 -19.03
C GLN A 170 6.00 3.44 -18.49
N ARG A 171 5.41 4.37 -19.23
CA ARG A 171 4.19 5.10 -18.85
C ARG A 171 2.95 4.69 -19.64
N GLU A 172 3.13 3.87 -20.65
CA GLU A 172 2.04 3.38 -21.48
C GLU A 172 1.44 2.12 -20.90
N VAL A 173 0.12 2.03 -20.90
CA VAL A 173 -0.61 0.82 -20.55
C VAL A 173 -0.91 0.01 -21.81
N LYS A 174 -0.90 -1.31 -21.68
CA LYS A 174 -1.34 -2.20 -22.74
C LYS A 174 -2.81 -1.91 -23.05
N GLN A 175 -3.12 -1.75 -24.33
CA GLN A 175 -4.50 -1.52 -24.78
C GLN A 175 -5.21 -2.85 -25.02
N PHE A 176 -6.48 -2.89 -24.70
CA PHE A 176 -7.38 -4.02 -24.95
C PHE A 176 -8.66 -3.53 -25.59
N SER A 177 -9.40 -4.42 -26.25
CA SER A 177 -10.70 -4.06 -26.80
C SER A 177 -11.71 -3.79 -25.68
N PRO A 178 -12.68 -2.89 -25.89
CA PRO A 178 -13.73 -2.62 -24.92
C PRO A 178 -14.52 -3.86 -24.50
N GLU A 179 -14.64 -4.86 -25.40
CA GLU A 179 -15.31 -6.12 -25.10
C GLU A 179 -14.49 -6.96 -24.13
N THR A 180 -13.19 -7.11 -24.37
CA THR A 180 -12.28 -7.83 -23.47
C THR A 180 -12.25 -7.18 -22.09
N GLU A 181 -12.13 -5.85 -22.03
CA GLU A 181 -12.15 -5.10 -20.76
C GLU A 181 -13.44 -5.33 -19.99
N LYS A 182 -14.61 -5.18 -20.65
CA LYS A 182 -15.91 -5.39 -20.05
C LYS A 182 -16.05 -6.81 -19.47
N ASN A 183 -15.65 -7.82 -20.23
CA ASN A 183 -15.76 -9.21 -19.82
C ASN A 183 -14.81 -9.51 -18.65
N ALA A 184 -13.59 -8.97 -18.68
CA ALA A 184 -12.63 -9.12 -17.60
C ALA A 184 -13.08 -8.41 -16.32
N GLN A 185 -13.63 -7.20 -16.41
CA GLN A 185 -14.20 -6.50 -15.25
C GLN A 185 -15.33 -7.30 -14.59
N ALA A 186 -16.20 -7.95 -15.38
CA ALA A 186 -17.25 -8.81 -14.84
C ALA A 186 -16.68 -10.02 -14.07
N VAL A 187 -15.54 -10.56 -14.52
CA VAL A 187 -14.84 -11.62 -13.77
C VAL A 187 -14.29 -11.07 -12.46
N ILE A 188 -13.61 -9.91 -12.47
CA ILE A 188 -13.08 -9.27 -11.26
C ILE A 188 -14.21 -9.01 -10.26
N ASP A 189 -15.33 -8.42 -10.70
CA ASP A 189 -16.50 -8.11 -9.86
C ASP A 189 -17.10 -9.38 -9.21
N THR A 190 -17.01 -10.52 -9.91
CA THR A 190 -17.41 -11.80 -9.34
C THR A 190 -16.43 -12.28 -8.28
N VAL A 191 -15.12 -12.24 -8.57
CA VAL A 191 -14.06 -12.70 -7.65
C VAL A 191 -14.03 -11.87 -6.37
N ILE A 192 -14.27 -10.57 -6.44
CA ILE A 192 -14.36 -9.66 -5.28
C ILE A 192 -15.32 -10.18 -4.19
N THR A 193 -16.38 -10.88 -4.57
CA THR A 193 -17.36 -11.40 -3.60
C THR A 193 -16.85 -12.59 -2.78
N TYR A 194 -15.71 -13.18 -3.17
CA TYR A 194 -15.12 -14.38 -2.55
C TYR A 194 -13.69 -14.19 -2.07
N VAL A 195 -12.96 -13.21 -2.60
CA VAL A 195 -11.57 -12.99 -2.23
C VAL A 195 -11.48 -12.53 -0.77
N ASN A 196 -10.50 -13.08 -0.05
CA ASN A 196 -10.08 -12.53 1.22
C ASN A 196 -9.05 -11.40 0.96
N PRO A 197 -9.37 -10.13 1.26
CA PRO A 197 -8.45 -9.02 0.99
C PRO A 197 -7.07 -9.17 1.66
N ASP A 198 -7.02 -9.84 2.81
CA ASP A 198 -5.75 -10.08 3.52
C ASP A 198 -4.80 -11.01 2.75
N ASP A 199 -5.35 -11.90 1.91
CA ASP A 199 -4.59 -12.91 1.16
C ASP A 199 -4.43 -12.55 -0.33
N ALA A 200 -4.81 -11.32 -0.72
CA ALA A 200 -4.83 -10.89 -2.12
C ALA A 200 -3.49 -10.33 -2.62
N PHE A 201 -2.50 -10.13 -1.76
CA PHE A 201 -1.21 -9.55 -2.10
C PHE A 201 -0.06 -10.46 -1.70
N GLY A 202 0.88 -10.67 -2.63
CA GLY A 202 2.05 -11.52 -2.45
C GLY A 202 3.36 -10.75 -2.56
N ARG A 203 4.47 -11.44 -2.27
CA ARG A 203 5.82 -10.85 -2.33
C ARG A 203 6.43 -10.96 -3.72
N VAL A 204 6.14 -12.04 -4.43
CA VAL A 204 6.62 -12.33 -5.78
C VAL A 204 5.49 -12.87 -6.66
N SER A 205 5.68 -12.82 -7.96
CA SER A 205 4.70 -13.39 -8.91
C SER A 205 4.46 -14.86 -8.62
N GLY A 206 3.20 -15.23 -8.44
CA GLY A 206 2.76 -16.60 -8.17
C GLY A 206 2.48 -16.91 -6.70
N ASP A 207 2.81 -16.03 -5.76
CA ASP A 207 2.43 -16.19 -4.35
C ASP A 207 0.90 -16.19 -4.18
N VAL A 208 0.21 -15.37 -4.98
CA VAL A 208 -1.25 -15.33 -5.04
C VAL A 208 -1.72 -15.58 -6.47
N SER A 209 -2.96 -16.04 -6.62
CA SER A 209 -3.53 -16.21 -7.95
C SER A 209 -3.70 -14.85 -8.63
N PHE A 210 -3.58 -14.82 -9.97
CA PHE A 210 -3.78 -13.56 -10.71
C PHE A 210 -5.23 -13.03 -10.58
N LEU A 211 -6.19 -13.89 -10.29
CA LEU A 211 -7.58 -13.49 -10.05
C LEU A 211 -7.72 -12.79 -8.70
N ASP A 212 -7.13 -13.37 -7.65
CA ASP A 212 -7.17 -12.77 -6.31
C ASP A 212 -6.40 -11.45 -6.29
N LEU A 213 -5.24 -11.38 -6.96
CA LEU A 213 -4.49 -10.14 -7.10
C LEU A 213 -5.29 -9.06 -7.85
N ALA A 214 -5.93 -9.40 -8.98
CA ALA A 214 -6.77 -8.46 -9.73
C ALA A 214 -7.95 -7.96 -8.88
N ALA A 215 -8.62 -8.85 -8.14
CA ALA A 215 -9.70 -8.50 -7.23
C ALA A 215 -9.21 -7.64 -6.05
N GLY A 216 -8.07 -7.99 -5.45
CA GLY A 216 -7.43 -7.21 -4.38
C GLY A 216 -7.09 -5.79 -4.83
N VAL A 217 -6.47 -5.63 -6.00
CA VAL A 217 -6.14 -4.33 -6.59
C VAL A 217 -7.40 -3.51 -6.88
N LYS A 218 -8.48 -4.14 -7.33
CA LYS A 218 -9.78 -3.48 -7.56
C LYS A 218 -10.44 -3.02 -6.27
N LEU A 219 -10.32 -3.80 -5.19
CA LEU A 219 -10.84 -3.45 -3.86
C LEU A 219 -10.05 -2.31 -3.22
N GLY A 220 -8.73 -2.31 -3.40
CA GLY A 220 -7.86 -1.28 -2.87
C GLY A 220 -6.42 -1.51 -3.27
N GLN A 221 -5.82 -0.55 -3.96
CA GLN A 221 -4.41 -0.62 -4.34
C GLN A 221 -3.50 -0.48 -3.11
N LEU A 222 -2.25 -0.94 -3.25
CA LEU A 222 -1.20 -0.86 -2.24
C LEU A 222 -1.49 -1.67 -0.96
N GLY A 223 -2.27 -2.73 -1.08
CA GLY A 223 -2.36 -3.75 -0.04
C GLY A 223 -1.03 -4.46 0.14
N THR A 224 -0.82 -5.05 1.31
CA THR A 224 0.42 -5.74 1.66
C THR A 224 0.13 -7.17 2.12
N PRO A 225 1.09 -8.09 2.06
CA PRO A 225 0.91 -9.46 2.53
C PRO A 225 0.43 -9.54 3.98
N SER A 226 -0.42 -10.51 4.29
CA SER A 226 -1.09 -10.67 5.59
C SER A 226 -0.15 -10.96 6.78
N ASP A 227 1.11 -11.32 6.50
CA ASP A 227 2.15 -11.44 7.53
C ASP A 227 2.71 -10.08 7.98
N THR A 228 2.38 -8.99 7.26
CA THR A 228 2.83 -7.62 7.56
C THR A 228 1.73 -6.74 8.13
N VAL A 229 0.50 -6.86 7.64
CA VAL A 229 -0.67 -6.15 8.18
C VAL A 229 -1.92 -7.02 8.04
N ARG A 230 -2.83 -6.89 8.99
CA ARG A 230 -4.17 -7.49 8.93
C ARG A 230 -5.20 -6.45 9.26
N TYR A 231 -6.35 -6.56 8.60
CA TYR A 231 -7.47 -5.66 8.77
C TYR A 231 -8.66 -6.41 9.36
N GLY A 232 -9.34 -5.77 10.30
CA GLY A 232 -10.63 -6.23 10.82
C GLY A 232 -11.65 -5.11 10.74
N THR A 233 -12.86 -5.43 10.29
CA THR A 233 -13.96 -4.47 10.25
C THR A 233 -15.07 -4.92 11.18
N ILE A 234 -15.53 -4.01 12.05
CA ILE A 234 -16.66 -4.24 12.96
C ILE A 234 -17.79 -3.32 12.51
N MET A 235 -18.90 -3.90 12.08
CA MET A 235 -20.10 -3.17 11.62
C MET A 235 -21.32 -3.41 12.49
N VAL A 236 -21.28 -4.41 13.37
CA VAL A 236 -22.36 -4.79 14.27
C VAL A 236 -21.83 -4.95 15.69
N ASP A 237 -22.71 -4.79 16.67
CA ASP A 237 -22.40 -5.06 18.05
C ASP A 237 -22.46 -6.59 18.36
N ASN A 238 -22.25 -6.94 19.64
CA ASN A 238 -22.29 -8.33 20.11
C ASN A 238 -23.69 -8.97 20.08
N THR A 239 -24.74 -8.20 19.79
CA THR A 239 -26.11 -8.68 19.57
C THR A 239 -26.44 -8.88 18.08
N GLY A 240 -25.54 -8.45 17.19
CA GLY A 240 -25.72 -8.44 15.75
C GLY A 240 -26.45 -7.18 15.23
N ALA A 241 -26.71 -6.19 16.08
CA ALA A 241 -27.30 -4.93 15.65
C ALA A 241 -26.24 -4.00 15.02
N PRO A 242 -26.58 -3.26 13.94
CA PRO A 242 -25.66 -2.31 13.33
C PRO A 242 -25.16 -1.26 14.32
N LEU A 243 -23.87 -0.91 14.24
CA LEU A 243 -23.31 0.18 15.05
C LEU A 243 -23.98 1.51 14.70
N ARG A 244 -24.16 2.34 15.71
CA ARG A 244 -24.86 3.65 15.60
C ARG A 244 -23.99 4.73 16.24
N GLY A 245 -23.97 5.92 15.62
CA GLY A 245 -23.20 7.06 16.13
C GLY A 245 -23.74 7.70 17.42
N ASP A 246 -24.97 7.36 17.84
CA ASP A 246 -25.62 7.86 19.07
C ASP A 246 -25.46 6.91 20.27
N ALA A 247 -24.75 5.79 20.11
CA ALA A 247 -24.53 4.79 21.15
C ALA A 247 -23.06 4.74 21.58
N THR A 248 -22.83 4.14 22.75
CA THR A 248 -21.47 3.90 23.26
C THR A 248 -21.14 2.42 23.16
N TYR A 249 -19.96 2.14 22.64
CA TYR A 249 -19.43 0.78 22.49
C TYR A 249 -18.07 0.66 23.14
N VAL A 250 -17.69 -0.56 23.48
CA VAL A 250 -16.38 -0.89 24.02
C VAL A 250 -15.73 -1.95 23.13
N VAL A 251 -14.54 -1.65 22.65
CA VAL A 251 -13.68 -2.58 21.91
C VAL A 251 -12.52 -2.97 22.81
N THR A 252 -12.27 -4.27 22.97
CA THR A 252 -11.09 -4.77 23.68
C THR A 252 -10.11 -5.34 22.67
N VAL A 253 -8.95 -4.70 22.55
CA VAL A 253 -7.83 -5.19 21.75
C VAL A 253 -7.05 -6.21 22.59
N PRO A 254 -6.87 -7.44 22.10
CA PRO A 254 -6.12 -8.47 22.83
C PRO A 254 -4.65 -8.09 23.07
N ALA A 255 -4.08 -8.58 24.15
CA ALA A 255 -2.65 -8.49 24.37
C ALA A 255 -1.88 -9.30 23.29
N GLY A 256 -0.76 -8.76 22.83
CA GLY A 256 0.10 -9.44 21.85
C GLY A 256 -0.51 -9.59 20.45
N LEU A 257 -1.46 -8.72 20.09
CA LEU A 257 -2.13 -8.75 18.78
C LEU A 257 -1.16 -8.47 17.61
N TYR A 258 -0.06 -7.77 17.84
CA TYR A 258 0.89 -7.35 16.81
C TYR A 258 2.31 -7.84 17.11
N ASN A 259 3.11 -7.95 16.04
CA ASN A 259 4.50 -8.37 16.14
C ASN A 259 5.38 -7.32 16.87
N PRO A 260 6.53 -7.68 17.41
CA PRO A 260 7.50 -6.71 17.93
C PRO A 260 7.84 -5.64 16.89
N GLY A 261 7.80 -4.37 17.30
CA GLY A 261 8.00 -3.22 16.40
C GLY A 261 6.77 -2.80 15.61
N GLY A 262 5.70 -3.59 15.62
CA GLY A 262 4.40 -3.24 15.03
C GLY A 262 3.51 -2.46 16.00
N TYR A 263 2.27 -2.22 15.58
CA TYR A 263 1.26 -1.55 16.40
C TYR A 263 -0.16 -1.94 15.92
N PHE A 264 -1.15 -1.69 16.76
CA PHE A 264 -2.55 -1.70 16.33
C PHE A 264 -3.08 -0.28 16.13
N SER A 265 -4.12 -0.17 15.32
CA SER A 265 -4.96 1.02 15.22
C SER A 265 -6.43 0.62 15.18
N VAL A 266 -7.26 1.33 15.93
CA VAL A 266 -8.72 1.28 15.83
C VAL A 266 -9.19 2.64 15.35
N THR A 267 -9.74 2.69 14.13
CA THR A 267 -10.14 3.93 13.47
C THR A 267 -11.64 3.90 13.20
N LEU A 268 -12.32 5.05 13.38
CA LEU A 268 -13.75 5.20 13.10
C LEU A 268 -13.97 5.84 11.74
N TYR A 269 -14.86 5.21 10.97
CA TYR A 269 -15.27 5.72 9.65
C TYR A 269 -16.79 5.81 9.56
N GLY A 270 -17.28 6.76 8.77
CA GLY A 270 -18.67 6.81 8.37
C GLY A 270 -19.10 5.55 7.62
N SER A 271 -20.22 4.98 7.95
CA SER A 271 -20.73 3.74 7.33
C SER A 271 -21.10 3.93 5.86
N ASP A 272 -21.47 5.14 5.48
CA ASP A 272 -21.94 5.53 4.15
C ASP A 272 -20.80 5.89 3.19
N ASN A 273 -19.79 6.61 3.67
CA ASN A 273 -18.74 7.18 2.84
C ASN A 273 -17.35 6.58 3.08
N LYS A 274 -17.15 5.82 4.18
CA LYS A 274 -15.85 5.24 4.57
C LYS A 274 -14.75 6.29 4.84
N LEU A 275 -15.14 7.51 5.14
CA LEU A 275 -14.23 8.60 5.51
C LEU A 275 -14.15 8.75 7.03
N LEU A 276 -13.10 9.44 7.51
CA LEU A 276 -12.98 9.81 8.93
C LEU A 276 -14.19 10.63 9.35
N ILE A 277 -14.74 10.38 10.55
CA ILE A 277 -15.88 11.11 11.08
C ILE A 277 -15.40 12.42 11.69
N PRO A 278 -15.71 13.62 11.10
CA PRO A 278 -15.30 14.89 11.66
C PRO A 278 -15.84 15.06 13.09
N ASN A 279 -14.98 15.48 14.01
CA ASN A 279 -15.36 15.76 15.38
C ASN A 279 -14.51 16.89 15.98
N ASP A 280 -15.02 17.60 16.99
CA ASP A 280 -14.37 18.75 17.62
C ASP A 280 -13.07 18.37 18.37
N LEU A 281 -12.96 17.13 18.81
CA LEU A 281 -11.77 16.61 19.51
C LEU A 281 -10.61 16.29 18.55
N LYS A 282 -10.90 16.17 17.24
CA LYS A 282 -9.94 15.74 16.21
C LYS A 282 -9.28 14.39 16.56
N ILE A 283 -10.03 13.52 17.21
CA ILE A 283 -9.62 12.15 17.55
C ILE A 283 -10.39 11.20 16.63
N TYR A 284 -9.68 10.55 15.73
CA TYR A 284 -10.26 9.68 14.70
C TYR A 284 -9.90 8.21 14.92
N ASP A 285 -8.82 7.97 15.67
CA ASP A 285 -8.33 6.65 15.98
C ASP A 285 -7.70 6.57 17.38
N ARG A 286 -7.43 5.33 17.79
CA ARG A 286 -6.54 4.99 18.89
C ARG A 286 -5.56 3.94 18.41
N THR A 287 -4.30 4.17 18.74
CA THR A 287 -3.19 3.26 18.42
C THR A 287 -2.52 2.77 19.69
N THR A 288 -1.61 1.83 19.57
CA THR A 288 -0.68 1.45 20.65
C THR A 288 -0.01 2.66 21.30
N PHE A 289 0.29 3.70 20.51
CA PHE A 289 1.04 4.88 20.97
C PHE A 289 0.14 5.95 21.62
N SER A 290 -1.17 5.92 21.39
CA SER A 290 -2.14 6.87 21.91
C SER A 290 -3.12 6.26 22.89
N SER A 291 -2.87 5.03 23.37
CA SER A 291 -3.74 4.29 24.30
C SER A 291 -2.99 3.82 25.54
N GLU A 292 -3.69 3.80 26.66
CA GLU A 292 -3.21 3.20 27.91
C GLU A 292 -3.68 1.74 27.99
N PRO A 293 -2.77 0.75 28.11
CA PRO A 293 -3.15 -0.65 28.28
C PRO A 293 -3.78 -0.92 29.66
N ASN A 294 -4.48 -2.02 29.76
CA ASN A 294 -4.95 -2.58 31.02
C ASN A 294 -3.81 -3.33 31.74
N GLN A 295 -4.03 -3.67 33.01
CA GLN A 295 -3.03 -4.43 33.78
C GLN A 295 -2.74 -5.83 33.22
N ASP A 296 -3.70 -6.43 32.50
CA ASP A 296 -3.57 -7.73 31.83
C ASP A 296 -2.96 -7.64 30.43
N GLY A 297 -2.53 -6.45 30.00
CA GLY A 297 -1.94 -6.18 28.69
C GLY A 297 -2.95 -6.00 27.54
N THR A 298 -4.24 -6.18 27.78
CA THR A 298 -5.27 -5.82 26.80
C THR A 298 -5.40 -4.30 26.71
N THR A 299 -6.06 -3.78 25.66
CA THR A 299 -6.36 -2.36 25.56
C THR A 299 -7.86 -2.15 25.33
N THR A 300 -8.50 -1.44 26.27
CA THR A 300 -9.91 -1.06 26.15
C THR A 300 -10.03 0.28 25.44
N ILE A 301 -10.83 0.33 24.39
CA ILE A 301 -11.14 1.55 23.63
C ILE A 301 -12.65 1.79 23.71
N THR A 302 -13.04 3.00 24.09
CA THR A 302 -14.44 3.41 24.16
C THR A 302 -14.79 4.22 22.93
N LEU A 303 -15.78 3.78 22.17
CA LEU A 303 -16.36 4.51 21.04
C LEU A 303 -17.61 5.21 21.55
N SER A 304 -17.62 6.55 21.57
CA SER A 304 -18.75 7.28 22.13
C SER A 304 -19.01 8.61 21.40
N PRO A 305 -20.27 9.12 21.38
CA PRO A 305 -20.61 10.35 20.66
C PRO A 305 -19.83 11.59 21.09
N ASN A 306 -19.22 11.57 22.28
CA ASN A 306 -18.47 12.69 22.83
C ASN A 306 -17.01 12.38 23.16
N GLY A 307 -16.50 11.24 22.69
CA GLY A 307 -15.12 10.80 22.94
C GLY A 307 -14.80 10.46 24.39
N SER A 308 -15.82 10.32 25.26
CA SER A 308 -15.62 9.98 26.67
C SER A 308 -15.31 8.50 26.88
N GLY A 309 -14.73 8.20 28.05
CA GLY A 309 -14.36 6.83 28.43
C GLY A 309 -12.87 6.53 28.25
N LYS A 310 -12.47 5.31 28.62
CA LYS A 310 -11.06 4.91 28.53
C LYS A 310 -10.63 4.84 27.05
N ASN A 311 -9.51 5.50 26.73
CA ASN A 311 -9.00 5.61 25.37
C ASN A 311 -10.12 6.02 24.36
N GLY A 312 -10.92 7.04 24.70
CA GLY A 312 -12.13 7.41 23.97
C GLY A 312 -11.84 7.92 22.54
N ILE A 313 -12.69 7.51 21.58
CA ILE A 313 -12.78 8.06 20.21
C ILE A 313 -14.18 8.63 20.06
#